data_8a175a13d257d03f7da025b38b7272e2
#
_entry.id   8a175a13d257d03f7da025b38b7272e2
#
_cell.length_a   1.000
_cell.length_b   1.000
_cell.length_c   1.000
_cell.angle_alpha   90.00
_cell.angle_beta   90.00
_cell.angle_gamma   90.00
#
_symmetry.space_group_name_H-M   'P 1'
#
loop_
_entity.id
_entity.type
_entity.pdbx_description
1 polymer ?
#
loop_
_entity_poly.entity_id
_entity_poly.type
_entity_poly.pdbx_seq_one_letter_code
_entity_poly.pdbx_strand_id
1 'polypeptide(L)'
;GAKQSVVAELFPAFVTWKTGKASKMIFTREESQIASSPRHEMEVHVRLGASKEGKIRAIDVYTLSNTGAYGDHGPTTVGLSGHKSIPLYSSAEAHRFTYDVVYTNHMAAGAYRGYGATQGIFAVESAVNEMAERLHIDPVEFRLKNMVREGDVMPAYYGETAQSCALDRCLERTAELIGWKDKYPCKDMGLSLI
;
A
#
# COMPACT_ATOMS: atom_id res chain seq x y z
N GLY A 1 -8.36 -14.36 -0.88
CA GLY A 1 -7.33 -13.76 -1.69
C GLY A 1 -6.40 -14.76 -2.34
N ALA A 2 -5.55 -14.27 -3.23
CA ALA A 2 -4.51 -15.08 -3.83
C ALA A 2 -3.63 -15.72 -2.75
N LYS A 3 -3.30 -16.97 -2.95
CA LYS A 3 -2.46 -17.73 -2.03
C LYS A 3 -1.15 -18.07 -2.70
N GLN A 4 -0.08 -18.05 -1.91
CA GLN A 4 1.17 -18.64 -2.29
C GLN A 4 0.97 -20.13 -2.58
N SER A 5 1.92 -20.71 -3.27
CA SER A 5 2.07 -22.15 -3.31
C SER A 5 2.18 -22.72 -1.88
N VAL A 6 1.85 -24.00 -1.76
CA VAL A 6 1.92 -24.73 -0.49
C VAL A 6 3.33 -24.65 0.09
N VAL A 7 3.46 -24.21 1.33
CA VAL A 7 4.76 -24.06 2.00
C VAL A 7 4.94 -25.15 3.08
N ALA A 8 3.99 -25.24 4.02
CA ALA A 8 4.12 -26.13 5.18
C ALA A 8 3.13 -27.30 5.17
N GLU A 9 2.05 -27.22 4.39
CA GLU A 9 0.90 -28.12 4.46
C GLU A 9 1.24 -29.55 4.06
N LEU A 10 2.18 -29.74 3.14
CA LEU A 10 2.58 -31.08 2.67
C LEU A 10 3.33 -31.89 3.74
N PHE A 11 4.08 -31.24 4.62
CA PHE A 11 4.88 -31.94 5.63
C PHE A 11 4.01 -32.72 6.63
N PRO A 12 3.05 -32.09 7.33
CA PRO A 12 2.19 -32.82 8.25
C PRO A 12 1.26 -33.80 7.49
N ALA A 13 0.82 -33.47 6.29
CA ALA A 13 0.03 -34.41 5.48
C ALA A 13 0.80 -35.69 5.17
N PHE A 14 2.05 -35.58 4.77
CA PHE A 14 2.94 -36.73 4.51
C PHE A 14 3.19 -37.56 5.76
N VAL A 15 3.47 -36.91 6.90
CA VAL A 15 3.67 -37.61 8.18
C VAL A 15 2.40 -38.37 8.58
N THR A 16 1.23 -37.74 8.49
CA THR A 16 -0.04 -38.39 8.78
C THR A 16 -0.29 -39.58 7.86
N TRP A 17 -0.04 -39.43 6.57
CA TRP A 17 -0.18 -40.52 5.61
C TRP A 17 0.73 -41.72 5.91
N LYS A 18 1.98 -41.48 6.29
CA LYS A 18 2.94 -42.53 6.59
C LYS A 18 2.72 -43.21 7.94
N THR A 19 2.24 -42.49 8.94
CA THR A 19 2.16 -42.98 10.31
C THR A 19 0.76 -43.35 10.76
N GLY A 20 -0.28 -42.91 10.03
CA GLY A 20 -1.69 -43.01 10.44
C GLY A 20 -2.04 -42.16 11.67
N LYS A 21 -1.14 -41.27 12.10
CA LYS A 21 -1.34 -40.43 13.30
C LYS A 21 -1.51 -38.97 12.87
N ALA A 22 -2.33 -38.23 13.62
CA ALA A 22 -2.48 -36.80 13.44
C ALA A 22 -1.12 -36.09 13.61
N SER A 23 -0.83 -35.14 12.73
CA SER A 23 0.39 -34.35 12.79
C SER A 23 0.09 -32.87 12.61
N LYS A 24 0.98 -32.01 13.11
CA LYS A 24 0.83 -30.55 13.09
C LYS A 24 2.19 -29.91 12.88
N MET A 25 2.22 -28.85 12.08
CA MET A 25 3.40 -28.00 11.87
C MET A 25 3.01 -26.55 12.12
N ILE A 26 3.78 -25.86 12.91
CA ILE A 26 3.61 -24.41 13.18
C ILE A 26 4.99 -23.80 13.11
N PHE A 27 5.17 -22.85 12.20
CA PHE A 27 6.38 -22.04 12.17
C PHE A 27 6.44 -21.05 13.32
N THR A 28 7.60 -20.91 13.92
CA THR A 28 7.94 -19.75 14.73
C THR A 28 7.95 -18.48 13.86
N ARG A 29 8.06 -17.32 14.47
CA ARG A 29 8.18 -16.07 13.70
C ARG A 29 9.45 -16.04 12.86
N GLU A 30 10.56 -16.50 13.40
CA GLU A 30 11.83 -16.60 12.70
C GLU A 30 11.73 -17.56 11.50
N GLU A 31 11.25 -18.76 11.71
CA GLU A 31 11.04 -19.74 10.64
C GLU A 31 10.11 -19.20 9.55
N SER A 32 9.05 -18.49 9.91
CA SER A 32 8.16 -17.84 8.94
C SER A 32 8.87 -16.82 8.06
N GLN A 33 9.86 -16.10 8.61
CA GLN A 33 10.61 -15.10 7.84
C GLN A 33 11.62 -15.72 6.88
N ILE A 34 12.18 -16.88 7.22
CA ILE A 34 13.26 -17.52 6.43
C ILE A 34 12.79 -18.71 5.59
N ALA A 35 11.66 -19.32 5.91
CA ALA A 35 11.17 -20.54 5.25
C ALA A 35 9.80 -20.38 4.57
N SER A 36 9.22 -19.19 4.56
CA SER A 36 8.00 -18.89 3.82
C SER A 36 8.24 -17.76 2.81
N SER A 37 7.19 -17.19 2.24
CA SER A 37 7.29 -16.08 1.29
C SER A 37 6.83 -14.77 1.94
N PRO A 38 7.73 -14.03 2.59
CA PRO A 38 7.41 -12.77 3.25
C PRO A 38 7.04 -11.68 2.24
N ARG A 39 6.61 -10.53 2.77
CA ARG A 39 6.35 -9.34 1.96
C ARG A 39 7.63 -8.83 1.30
N HIS A 40 7.51 -8.40 0.05
CA HIS A 40 8.62 -7.74 -0.67
C HIS A 40 9.09 -6.50 0.11
N GLU A 41 10.39 -6.40 0.30
CA GLU A 41 11.04 -5.17 0.70
C GLU A 41 10.98 -4.18 -0.46
N MET A 42 10.58 -2.94 -0.17
CA MET A 42 10.44 -1.91 -1.19
C MET A 42 10.97 -0.58 -0.70
N GLU A 43 11.67 0.12 -1.59
CA GLU A 43 11.98 1.51 -1.46
C GLU A 43 11.06 2.28 -2.41
N VAL A 44 10.28 3.21 -1.88
CA VAL A 44 9.26 3.93 -2.66
C VAL A 44 9.54 5.42 -2.61
N HIS A 45 9.81 6.00 -3.77
CA HIS A 45 10.01 7.43 -3.94
C HIS A 45 8.74 8.06 -4.49
N VAL A 46 8.22 9.05 -3.78
CA VAL A 46 7.02 9.79 -4.20
C VAL A 46 7.39 11.25 -4.44
N ARG A 47 7.05 11.76 -5.61
CA ARG A 47 7.05 13.19 -5.91
C ARG A 47 5.63 13.63 -6.14
N LEU A 48 5.17 14.58 -5.33
CA LEU A 48 3.84 15.12 -5.36
C LEU A 48 3.90 16.62 -5.66
N GLY A 49 3.17 17.05 -6.69
CA GLY A 49 3.02 18.46 -7.02
C GLY A 49 1.59 18.91 -6.76
N ALA A 50 1.44 20.02 -6.03
CA ALA A 50 0.14 20.62 -5.76
C ALA A 50 0.16 22.13 -5.98
N SER A 51 -1.01 22.72 -6.27
CA SER A 51 -1.17 24.17 -6.28
C SER A 51 -1.23 24.72 -4.84
N LYS A 52 -1.05 26.02 -4.67
CA LYS A 52 -1.16 26.70 -3.36
C LYS A 52 -2.55 26.55 -2.73
N GLU A 53 -3.57 26.37 -3.55
CA GLU A 53 -4.95 26.13 -3.13
C GLU A 53 -5.20 24.66 -2.74
N GLY A 54 -4.16 23.82 -2.74
CA GLY A 54 -4.23 22.43 -2.30
C GLY A 54 -4.81 21.46 -3.33
N LYS A 55 -4.75 21.78 -4.63
CA LYS A 55 -5.12 20.81 -5.67
C LYS A 55 -3.90 20.04 -6.13
N ILE A 56 -3.93 18.72 -6.05
CA ILE A 56 -2.88 17.85 -6.57
C ILE A 56 -2.88 17.96 -8.11
N ARG A 57 -1.69 18.26 -8.68
CA ARG A 57 -1.49 18.46 -10.11
C ARG A 57 -0.72 17.31 -10.76
N ALA A 58 0.22 16.73 -10.01
CA ALA A 58 1.05 15.65 -10.51
C ALA A 58 1.43 14.67 -9.41
N ILE A 59 1.49 13.39 -9.75
CA ILE A 59 1.96 12.31 -8.88
C ILE A 59 2.96 11.47 -9.68
N ASP A 60 4.16 11.33 -9.15
CA ASP A 60 5.21 10.51 -9.72
C ASP A 60 5.72 9.55 -8.65
N VAL A 61 5.58 8.25 -8.91
CA VAL A 61 5.98 7.19 -8.00
C VAL A 61 7.01 6.30 -8.68
N TYR A 62 8.14 6.11 -8.03
CA TYR A 62 9.13 5.10 -8.38
C TYR A 62 9.24 4.09 -7.25
N THR A 63 9.25 2.80 -7.59
CA THR A 63 9.39 1.72 -6.61
C THR A 63 10.53 0.79 -6.99
N LEU A 64 11.52 0.65 -6.12
CA LEU A 64 12.51 -0.42 -6.18
C LEU A 64 12.06 -1.57 -5.28
N SER A 65 11.93 -2.78 -5.83
CA SER A 65 11.44 -3.95 -5.11
C SER A 65 12.47 -5.07 -5.09
N ASN A 66 12.77 -5.55 -3.89
CA ASN A 66 13.59 -6.74 -3.69
C ASN A 66 12.70 -7.99 -3.73
N THR A 67 12.89 -8.84 -4.75
CA THR A 67 12.13 -10.09 -4.89
C THR A 67 12.82 -11.29 -4.25
N GLY A 68 14.02 -11.12 -3.72
CA GLY A 68 14.82 -12.24 -3.20
C GLY A 68 15.38 -13.14 -4.30
N ALA A 69 15.63 -14.40 -3.98
CA ALA A 69 16.38 -15.30 -4.86
C ALA A 69 15.60 -15.82 -6.08
N TYR A 70 14.26 -15.90 -6.01
CA TYR A 70 13.48 -16.65 -7.00
C TYR A 70 12.49 -15.79 -7.82
N GLY A 71 12.32 -14.53 -7.51
CA GLY A 71 11.47 -13.63 -8.29
C GLY A 71 9.97 -13.90 -8.23
N ASP A 72 9.51 -14.70 -7.28
CA ASP A 72 8.11 -15.10 -7.14
C ASP A 72 7.20 -13.88 -6.93
N HIS A 73 6.21 -13.71 -7.80
CA HIS A 73 5.27 -12.59 -7.82
C HIS A 73 5.90 -11.17 -7.88
N GLY A 74 7.20 -11.06 -8.14
CA GLY A 74 7.94 -9.79 -8.13
C GLY A 74 7.28 -8.68 -8.96
N PRO A 75 7.13 -8.84 -10.28
CA PRO A 75 6.54 -7.80 -11.14
C PRO A 75 5.10 -7.46 -10.78
N THR A 76 4.27 -8.46 -10.46
CA THR A 76 2.87 -8.24 -10.06
C THR A 76 2.80 -7.48 -8.75
N THR A 77 3.65 -7.85 -7.79
CA THR A 77 3.66 -7.22 -6.46
C THR A 77 4.09 -5.76 -6.56
N VAL A 78 5.19 -5.45 -7.25
CA VAL A 78 5.65 -4.07 -7.40
C VAL A 78 4.67 -3.24 -8.22
N GLY A 79 4.08 -3.79 -9.28
CA GLY A 79 3.07 -3.10 -10.08
C GLY A 79 1.91 -2.58 -9.24
N LEU A 80 1.46 -3.34 -8.26
CA LEU A 80 0.37 -2.90 -7.38
C LEU A 80 0.75 -1.77 -6.43
N SER A 81 2.03 -1.49 -6.20
CA SER A 81 2.44 -0.33 -5.39
C SER A 81 2.00 1.00 -6.02
N GLY A 82 2.08 1.12 -7.34
CA GLY A 82 1.57 2.28 -8.08
C GLY A 82 0.10 2.16 -8.46
N HIS A 83 -0.31 1.04 -9.06
CA HIS A 83 -1.67 0.86 -9.58
C HIS A 83 -2.78 0.93 -8.53
N LYS A 84 -2.46 0.79 -7.24
CA LYS A 84 -3.46 0.85 -6.15
C LYS A 84 -3.31 2.09 -5.27
N SER A 85 -2.25 2.86 -5.42
CA SER A 85 -2.03 4.08 -4.63
C SER A 85 -2.35 5.35 -5.41
N ILE A 86 -1.85 5.47 -6.64
CA ILE A 86 -2.02 6.68 -7.47
C ILE A 86 -3.50 6.95 -7.81
N PRO A 87 -4.33 5.96 -8.18
CA PRO A 87 -5.73 6.19 -8.54
C PRO A 87 -6.61 6.76 -7.42
N LEU A 88 -6.15 6.71 -6.16
CA LEU A 88 -6.86 7.35 -5.05
C LEU A 88 -7.00 8.86 -5.24
N TYR A 89 -6.14 9.47 -6.05
CA TYR A 89 -6.09 10.91 -6.36
C TYR A 89 -6.27 11.15 -7.85
N SER A 90 -7.41 10.74 -8.38
CA SER A 90 -7.76 10.79 -9.80
C SER A 90 -7.82 12.21 -10.38
N SER A 91 -7.95 13.22 -9.55
CA SER A 91 -7.98 14.62 -9.97
C SER A 91 -6.64 15.18 -10.44
N ALA A 92 -5.54 14.49 -10.25
CA ALA A 92 -4.23 14.92 -10.71
C ALA A 92 -4.15 14.91 -12.24
N GLU A 93 -3.51 15.92 -12.81
CA GLU A 93 -3.42 16.12 -14.28
C GLU A 93 -2.36 15.25 -14.93
N ALA A 94 -1.34 14.88 -14.16
CA ALA A 94 -0.25 14.04 -14.62
C ALA A 94 0.08 12.93 -13.62
N HIS A 95 0.25 11.72 -14.15
CA HIS A 95 0.61 10.55 -13.36
C HIS A 95 1.79 9.84 -14.02
N ARG A 96 2.76 9.44 -13.22
CA ARG A 96 3.82 8.54 -13.64
C ARG A 96 4.06 7.47 -12.58
N PHE A 97 4.21 6.25 -13.04
CA PHE A 97 4.65 5.13 -12.22
C PHE A 97 5.74 4.35 -12.95
N THR A 98 6.87 4.21 -12.31
CA THR A 98 8.00 3.41 -12.79
C THR A 98 8.50 2.52 -11.66
N TYR A 99 9.10 1.38 -12.00
CA TYR A 99 9.62 0.47 -11.01
C TYR A 99 10.74 -0.40 -11.54
N ASP A 100 11.56 -0.88 -10.62
CA ASP A 100 12.53 -1.94 -10.84
C ASP A 100 12.31 -3.08 -9.87
N VAL A 101 12.54 -4.31 -10.32
CA VAL A 101 12.52 -5.52 -9.50
C VAL A 101 13.89 -6.17 -9.57
N VAL A 102 14.51 -6.35 -8.44
CA VAL A 102 15.87 -6.89 -8.36
C VAL A 102 15.90 -8.23 -7.64
N TYR A 103 16.73 -9.12 -8.16
CA TYR A 103 17.09 -10.35 -7.47
C TYR A 103 18.17 -10.07 -6.43
N THR A 104 18.08 -10.77 -5.31
CA THR A 104 19.10 -10.76 -4.25
C THR A 104 19.26 -12.14 -3.67
N ASN A 105 20.26 -12.32 -2.80
CA ASN A 105 20.46 -13.56 -2.04
C ASN A 105 19.57 -13.63 -0.79
N HIS A 106 18.60 -12.72 -0.66
CA HIS A 106 17.64 -12.74 0.43
C HIS A 106 16.58 -13.82 0.22
N MET A 107 15.77 -14.06 1.25
CA MET A 107 14.60 -14.92 1.19
C MET A 107 13.70 -14.50 0.04
N ALA A 108 13.18 -15.48 -0.71
CA ALA A 108 12.22 -15.22 -1.77
C ALA A 108 10.94 -14.57 -1.20
N ALA A 109 10.70 -13.35 -1.58
CA ALA A 109 9.46 -12.67 -1.25
C ALA A 109 8.31 -13.15 -2.15
N GLY A 110 7.08 -13.06 -1.68
CA GLY A 110 5.96 -13.59 -2.44
C GLY A 110 4.64 -12.84 -2.25
N ALA A 111 3.56 -13.53 -2.54
CA ALA A 111 2.19 -12.99 -2.51
C ALA A 111 1.69 -12.80 -1.08
N TYR A 112 2.19 -11.81 -0.39
CA TYR A 112 1.69 -11.44 0.93
C TYR A 112 0.44 -10.54 0.81
N ARG A 113 -0.49 -10.63 1.76
CA ARG A 113 -1.78 -9.91 1.76
C ARG A 113 -1.65 -8.44 1.37
N GLY A 114 -2.33 -8.05 0.29
CA GLY A 114 -2.29 -6.71 -0.31
C GLY A 114 -1.16 -6.51 -1.32
N TYR A 115 -0.27 -7.47 -1.53
CA TYR A 115 0.92 -7.33 -2.40
C TYR A 115 1.70 -6.04 -2.09
N GLY A 116 2.05 -5.28 -3.13
CA GLY A 116 2.70 -3.98 -3.01
C GLY A 116 1.77 -2.80 -2.71
N ALA A 117 0.45 -3.01 -2.74
CA ALA A 117 -0.51 -1.93 -2.49
C ALA A 117 -0.32 -1.30 -1.09
N THR A 118 -0.02 -2.12 -0.09
CA THR A 118 0.19 -1.62 1.28
C THR A 118 1.39 -0.70 1.38
N GLN A 119 2.51 -1.03 0.72
CA GLN A 119 3.71 -0.18 0.69
C GLN A 119 3.47 1.10 -0.12
N GLY A 120 2.87 0.96 -1.32
CA GLY A 120 2.58 2.10 -2.18
C GLY A 120 1.59 3.07 -1.57
N ILE A 121 0.51 2.59 -0.97
CA ILE A 121 -0.47 3.44 -0.28
C ILE A 121 0.19 4.15 0.90
N PHE A 122 0.98 3.45 1.72
CA PHE A 122 1.69 4.06 2.83
C PHE A 122 2.58 5.21 2.36
N ALA A 123 3.37 5.01 1.30
CA ALA A 123 4.27 6.02 0.78
C ALA A 123 3.52 7.23 0.20
N VAL A 124 2.48 6.99 -0.62
CA VAL A 124 1.69 8.08 -1.22
C VAL A 124 0.93 8.86 -0.14
N GLU A 125 0.31 8.17 0.83
CA GLU A 125 -0.43 8.83 1.92
C GLU A 125 0.49 9.63 2.86
N SER A 126 1.74 9.17 3.07
CA SER A 126 2.76 9.94 3.78
C SER A 126 3.13 11.23 3.04
N ALA A 127 3.34 11.15 1.74
CA ALA A 127 3.61 12.33 0.91
C ALA A 127 2.41 13.31 0.86
N VAL A 128 1.19 12.79 0.90
CA VAL A 128 -0.05 13.59 0.98
C VAL A 128 -0.12 14.34 2.32
N ASN A 129 0.24 13.67 3.42
CA ASN A 129 0.30 14.33 4.74
C ASN A 129 1.34 15.46 4.75
N GLU A 130 2.57 15.18 4.26
CA GLU A 130 3.62 16.21 4.16
C GLU A 130 3.18 17.40 3.30
N MET A 131 2.50 17.14 2.18
CA MET A 131 2.01 18.21 1.30
C MET A 131 0.95 19.06 2.00
N ALA A 132 0.00 18.44 2.68
CA ALA A 132 -1.03 19.15 3.44
C ALA A 132 -0.40 20.05 4.53
N GLU A 133 0.59 19.53 5.26
CA GLU A 133 1.33 20.30 6.27
C GLU A 133 2.07 21.49 5.66
N ARG A 134 2.83 21.27 4.57
CA ARG A 134 3.57 22.35 3.87
C ARG A 134 2.66 23.44 3.32
N LEU A 135 1.44 23.11 2.95
CA LEU A 135 0.42 24.06 2.47
C LEU A 135 -0.41 24.67 3.59
N HIS A 136 -0.22 24.22 4.84
CA HIS A 136 -1.04 24.60 6.00
C HIS A 136 -2.52 24.31 5.79
N ILE A 137 -2.85 23.20 5.13
CA ILE A 137 -4.21 22.73 4.90
C ILE A 137 -4.45 21.50 5.79
N ASP A 138 -5.65 21.41 6.38
CA ASP A 138 -6.06 20.23 7.14
C ASP A 138 -5.95 18.97 6.26
N PRO A 139 -5.24 17.90 6.71
CA PRO A 139 -5.06 16.70 5.91
C PRO A 139 -6.36 15.97 5.54
N VAL A 140 -7.44 16.15 6.30
CA VAL A 140 -8.78 15.65 5.94
C VAL A 140 -9.35 16.48 4.80
N GLU A 141 -9.30 17.80 4.90
CA GLU A 141 -9.76 18.70 3.85
C GLU A 141 -8.96 18.53 2.55
N PHE A 142 -7.63 18.37 2.67
CA PHE A 142 -6.76 18.12 1.52
C PHE A 142 -7.15 16.84 0.77
N ARG A 143 -7.47 15.77 1.49
CA ARG A 143 -7.94 14.51 0.89
C ARG A 143 -9.31 14.66 0.26
N LEU A 144 -10.28 15.23 0.96
CA LEU A 144 -11.63 15.45 0.45
C LEU A 144 -11.64 16.26 -0.85
N LYS A 145 -10.66 17.15 -1.01
CA LYS A 145 -10.51 17.98 -2.23
C LYS A 145 -9.95 17.18 -3.42
N ASN A 146 -9.16 16.15 -3.18
CA ASN A 146 -8.36 15.50 -4.21
C ASN A 146 -8.69 14.03 -4.47
N MET A 147 -9.36 13.36 -3.53
CA MET A 147 -9.64 11.94 -3.62
C MET A 147 -10.65 11.59 -4.70
N VAL A 148 -10.52 10.38 -5.23
CA VAL A 148 -11.47 9.80 -6.18
C VAL A 148 -12.86 9.69 -5.56
N ARG A 149 -13.88 9.96 -6.38
CA ARG A 149 -15.30 9.84 -6.03
C ARG A 149 -16.01 8.90 -6.98
N GLU A 150 -17.20 8.46 -6.58
CA GLU A 150 -18.06 7.68 -7.46
C GLU A 150 -18.37 8.47 -8.73
N GLY A 151 -18.22 7.82 -9.87
CA GLY A 151 -18.39 8.42 -11.19
C GLY A 151 -17.12 9.03 -11.78
N ASP A 152 -16.05 9.22 -11.02
CA ASP A 152 -14.79 9.73 -11.54
C ASP A 152 -14.12 8.73 -12.47
N VAL A 153 -13.55 9.25 -13.55
CA VAL A 153 -12.64 8.47 -14.39
C VAL A 153 -11.25 8.47 -13.76
N MET A 154 -10.64 7.31 -13.66
CA MET A 154 -9.32 7.10 -13.05
C MET A 154 -8.25 6.89 -14.13
N PRO A 155 -7.60 7.95 -14.65
CA PRO A 155 -6.60 7.81 -15.73
C PRO A 155 -5.43 6.90 -15.36
N ALA A 156 -4.99 6.93 -14.11
CA ALA A 156 -3.94 6.07 -13.60
C ALA A 156 -4.38 4.62 -13.36
N TYR A 157 -5.64 4.29 -13.59
CA TYR A 157 -6.18 2.94 -13.51
C TYR A 157 -6.94 2.58 -14.79
N TYR A 158 -6.20 2.51 -15.90
CA TYR A 158 -6.69 2.12 -17.24
C TYR A 158 -7.84 3.00 -17.78
N GLY A 159 -8.10 4.17 -17.20
CA GLY A 159 -9.24 5.02 -17.58
C GLY A 159 -10.60 4.47 -17.15
N GLU A 160 -10.63 3.53 -16.22
CA GLU A 160 -11.88 2.98 -15.70
C GLU A 160 -12.63 4.03 -14.85
N THR A 161 -13.95 3.91 -14.83
CA THR A 161 -14.81 4.73 -13.99
C THR A 161 -15.00 4.08 -12.62
N ALA A 162 -14.90 4.84 -11.55
CA ALA A 162 -15.18 4.40 -10.19
C ALA A 162 -16.70 4.13 -10.04
N GLN A 163 -17.10 2.86 -10.21
CA GLN A 163 -18.51 2.46 -10.18
C GLN A 163 -19.14 2.53 -8.78
N SER A 164 -18.32 2.37 -7.75
CA SER A 164 -18.74 2.43 -6.35
C SER A 164 -17.59 2.99 -5.53
N CYS A 165 -17.80 4.12 -4.89
CA CYS A 165 -16.80 4.78 -4.05
C CYS A 165 -17.49 5.49 -2.90
N ALA A 166 -17.00 5.25 -1.68
CA ALA A 166 -17.48 5.88 -0.45
C ALA A 166 -16.31 6.37 0.42
N LEU A 167 -15.15 6.60 -0.18
CA LEU A 167 -13.95 7.02 0.55
C LEU A 167 -14.16 8.35 1.27
N ASP A 168 -14.82 9.29 0.64
CA ASP A 168 -15.18 10.58 1.22
C ASP A 168 -16.04 10.41 2.49
N ARG A 169 -17.12 9.66 2.38
CA ARG A 169 -18.02 9.37 3.52
C ARG A 169 -17.30 8.60 4.65
N CYS A 170 -16.41 7.66 4.29
CA CYS A 170 -15.60 6.94 5.27
C CYS A 170 -14.64 7.89 5.99
N LEU A 171 -13.99 8.81 5.28
CA LEU A 171 -13.08 9.78 5.86
C LEU A 171 -13.82 10.76 6.77
N GLU A 172 -14.94 11.33 6.31
CA GLU A 172 -15.77 12.23 7.10
C GLU A 172 -16.29 11.57 8.37
N ARG A 173 -16.80 10.34 8.23
CA ARG A 173 -17.29 9.59 9.39
C ARG A 173 -16.19 9.24 10.39
N THR A 174 -15.01 8.89 9.90
CA THR A 174 -13.86 8.62 10.76
C THR A 174 -13.43 9.89 11.51
N ALA A 175 -13.33 11.00 10.80
CA ALA A 175 -12.98 12.30 11.40
C ALA A 175 -13.98 12.73 12.50
N GLU A 176 -15.27 12.53 12.24
CA GLU A 176 -16.33 12.77 13.24
C GLU A 176 -16.14 11.86 14.48
N LEU A 177 -16.00 10.55 14.27
CA LEU A 177 -15.91 9.57 15.37
C LEU A 177 -14.70 9.79 16.29
N ILE A 178 -13.58 10.24 15.74
CA ILE A 178 -12.38 10.52 16.55
C ILE A 178 -12.36 11.96 17.11
N GLY A 179 -13.35 12.81 16.77
CA GLY A 179 -13.38 14.22 17.16
C GLY A 179 -12.23 15.01 16.55
N TRP A 180 -11.97 14.83 15.25
CA TRP A 180 -10.83 15.42 14.54
C TRP A 180 -10.74 16.93 14.70
N LYS A 181 -11.84 17.64 14.50
CA LYS A 181 -11.90 19.11 14.56
C LYS A 181 -11.47 19.70 15.91
N ASP A 182 -11.68 18.95 16.97
CA ASP A 182 -11.32 19.38 18.32
C ASP A 182 -9.86 19.04 18.69
N LYS A 183 -9.28 18.08 17.97
CA LYS A 183 -7.95 17.52 18.24
C LYS A 183 -6.87 17.99 17.27
N TYR A 184 -7.25 18.45 16.10
CA TYR A 184 -6.30 18.92 15.10
C TYR A 184 -6.32 20.47 14.96
N PRO A 185 -5.18 21.15 14.84
CA PRO A 185 -3.82 20.58 15.00
C PRO A 185 -3.53 20.20 16.45
N CYS A 186 -2.85 19.07 16.62
CA CYS A 186 -2.54 18.54 17.95
C CYS A 186 -1.45 19.39 18.62
N LYS A 187 -1.84 20.33 19.48
CA LYS A 187 -0.92 21.27 20.12
C LYS A 187 -0.12 20.68 21.28
N ASP A 188 -0.60 19.57 21.87
CA ASP A 188 -0.12 19.10 23.17
C ASP A 188 0.58 17.74 23.19
N MET A 189 0.72 17.04 22.05
CA MET A 189 1.30 15.71 22.07
C MET A 189 2.81 15.63 21.79
N GLY A 190 3.49 16.74 21.53
CA GLY A 190 4.94 16.73 21.27
C GLY A 190 5.38 15.80 20.11
N LEU A 191 4.42 15.25 19.40
CA LEU A 191 4.61 14.45 18.22
C LEU A 191 4.61 15.39 17.01
N SER A 192 5.77 15.95 16.70
CA SER A 192 6.01 16.33 15.32
C SER A 192 5.91 15.04 14.54
N LEU A 193 4.94 14.92 13.68
CA LEU A 193 4.95 13.89 12.63
C LEU A 193 6.20 14.15 11.80
N ILE A 194 7.23 13.34 12.01
CA ILE A 194 8.44 13.29 11.21
C ILE A 194 8.09 12.69 9.86
#